data_4cc0213163cb71919867be283c7c4780
#
_entry.id   4cc0213163cb71919867be283c7c4780
#
_cell.length_a   1.000
_cell.length_b   1.000
_cell.length_c   1.000
_cell.angle_alpha   90.00
_cell.angle_beta   90.00
_cell.angle_gamma   90.00
#
_symmetry.space_group_name_H-M   'P 1'
#
loop_
_entity.id
_entity.type
_entity.pdbx_description
1 polymer ?
#
loop_
_entity_poly.entity_id
_entity_poly.type
_entity_poly.pdbx_seq_one_letter_code
_entity_poly.pdbx_strand_id
1 'polypeptide(L)'
;MNTHFSKVKGFLLGLNFNIIKENQEEGIFVVEKENEGIKNLIIGVANPIIIFEQYIFKIKEPNHEIFKSLLQKNRDIIHGAFVLDESGERVIFRDTLQLENLDANEFEATLNSLSLLLSEYSDHIINFSKY
;
A
#
# COMPACT_ATOMS: atom_id res chain seq x y z
N MET A 1 -19.26 -0.86 18.30
CA MET A 1 -18.18 0.02 17.85
C MET A 1 -16.98 -0.81 17.45
N ASN A 2 -16.38 -0.48 16.32
CA ASN A 2 -15.22 -1.22 15.83
C ASN A 2 -13.94 -0.69 16.47
N THR A 3 -13.42 -1.41 17.47
CA THR A 3 -12.21 -1.02 18.19
C THR A 3 -10.96 -1.06 17.30
N HIS A 4 -10.93 -1.98 16.34
CA HIS A 4 -9.81 -2.05 15.38
C HIS A 4 -9.78 -0.83 14.48
N PHE A 5 -10.93 -0.38 14.01
CA PHE A 5 -11.02 0.82 13.17
C PHE A 5 -10.50 2.05 13.91
N SER A 6 -10.94 2.24 15.15
CA SER A 6 -10.50 3.35 15.99
C SER A 6 -8.99 3.30 16.27
N LYS A 7 -8.46 2.12 16.49
CA LYS A 7 -7.04 1.91 16.74
C LYS A 7 -6.20 2.29 15.51
N VAL A 8 -6.63 1.86 14.33
CA VAL A 8 -5.96 2.18 13.06
C VAL A 8 -6.01 3.69 12.81
N LYS A 9 -7.17 4.32 13.07
CA LYS A 9 -7.29 5.77 12.94
C LYS A 9 -6.29 6.48 13.85
N GLY A 10 -6.14 6.00 15.08
CA GLY A 10 -5.17 6.54 16.02
C GLY A 10 -3.74 6.46 15.52
N PHE A 11 -3.37 5.33 14.90
CA PHE A 11 -2.04 5.18 14.29
C PHE A 11 -1.83 6.19 13.17
N LEU A 12 -2.83 6.34 12.28
CA LEU A 12 -2.75 7.27 11.15
C LEU A 12 -2.54 8.71 11.63
N LEU A 13 -3.32 9.14 12.61
CA LEU A 13 -3.20 10.48 13.14
C LEU A 13 -1.86 10.69 13.85
N GLY A 14 -1.40 9.70 14.60
CA GLY A 14 -0.12 9.75 15.29
C GLY A 14 1.07 9.83 14.35
N LEU A 15 0.95 9.28 13.14
CA LEU A 15 1.98 9.32 12.12
C LEU A 15 1.82 10.49 11.15
N ASN A 16 0.89 11.39 11.43
CA ASN A 16 0.64 12.61 10.65
C ASN A 16 0.14 12.34 9.23
N PHE A 17 -0.63 11.27 9.05
CA PHE A 17 -1.32 11.02 7.79
C PHE A 17 -2.53 11.94 7.67
N ASN A 18 -2.78 12.39 6.45
CA ASN A 18 -4.00 13.11 6.13
C ASN A 18 -5.06 12.07 5.71
N ILE A 19 -6.15 12.00 6.47
CA ILE A 19 -7.26 11.09 6.15
C ILE A 19 -8.19 11.82 5.19
N ILE A 20 -8.16 11.41 3.92
CA ILE A 20 -8.98 12.02 2.87
C ILE A 20 -10.42 11.55 2.98
N LYS A 21 -10.61 10.27 3.29
CA LYS A 21 -11.93 9.66 3.39
C LYS A 21 -11.88 8.55 4.42
N GLU A 22 -12.95 8.42 5.20
CA GLU A 22 -13.10 7.28 6.08
C GLU A 22 -14.54 6.80 6.04
N ASN A 23 -14.72 5.48 6.11
CA ASN A 23 -16.02 4.84 6.17
C ASN A 23 -15.93 3.74 7.21
N GLN A 24 -16.41 4.01 8.40
CA GLN A 24 -16.33 3.07 9.51
C GLN A 24 -17.16 1.82 9.25
N GLU A 25 -18.31 1.97 8.60
CA GLU A 25 -19.19 0.84 8.31
C GLU A 25 -18.53 -0.18 7.40
N GLU A 26 -17.81 0.29 6.37
CA GLU A 26 -17.08 -0.58 5.46
C GLU A 26 -15.66 -0.90 5.93
N GLY A 27 -15.18 -0.18 6.95
CA GLY A 27 -13.84 -0.35 7.46
C GLY A 27 -12.75 0.18 6.56
N ILE A 28 -13.01 1.27 5.86
CA ILE A 28 -12.10 1.79 4.83
C ILE A 28 -11.61 3.19 5.17
N PHE A 29 -10.30 3.40 4.97
CA PHE A 29 -9.66 4.71 4.96
C PHE A 29 -9.01 4.93 3.60
N VAL A 30 -9.05 6.18 3.11
CA VAL A 30 -8.19 6.64 2.02
C VAL A 30 -7.32 7.74 2.60
N VAL A 31 -6.01 7.57 2.52
CA VAL A 31 -5.07 8.45 3.22
C VAL A 31 -3.94 8.90 2.30
N GLU A 32 -3.27 9.97 2.70
CA GLU A 32 -2.09 10.46 2.00
C GLU A 32 -1.06 11.01 2.98
N LYS A 33 0.20 11.03 2.54
CA LYS A 33 1.30 11.68 3.22
C LYS A 33 2.27 12.15 2.15
N GLU A 34 2.04 13.35 1.66
CA GLU A 34 2.74 13.88 0.47
C GLU A 34 4.26 13.90 0.61
N ASN A 35 4.78 14.25 1.77
CA ASN A 35 6.23 14.31 1.99
C ASN A 35 6.90 12.93 1.92
N GLU A 36 6.12 11.85 1.92
CA GLU A 36 6.63 10.50 1.75
C GLU A 36 6.19 9.88 0.42
N GLY A 37 5.55 10.67 -0.44
CA GLY A 37 5.12 10.22 -1.76
C GLY A 37 3.88 9.33 -1.75
N ILE A 38 3.20 9.21 -0.63
CA ILE A 38 2.03 8.35 -0.48
C ILE A 38 0.77 9.13 -0.82
N LYS A 39 0.02 8.65 -1.83
CA LYS A 39 -1.22 9.29 -2.28
C LYS A 39 -2.30 8.25 -2.54
N ASN A 40 -3.49 8.51 -2.03
CA ASN A 40 -4.65 7.65 -2.23
C ASN A 40 -4.39 6.20 -1.80
N LEU A 41 -3.65 6.03 -0.72
CA LEU A 41 -3.45 4.71 -0.13
C LEU A 41 -4.76 4.26 0.49
N ILE A 42 -5.23 3.08 0.11
CA ILE A 42 -6.44 2.48 0.65
C ILE A 42 -6.06 1.52 1.76
N ILE A 43 -6.68 1.70 2.92
CA ILE A 43 -6.48 0.82 4.07
C ILE A 43 -7.83 0.22 4.42
N GLY A 44 -7.92 -1.12 4.38
CA GLY A 44 -9.13 -1.84 4.72
C GLY A 44 -8.97 -2.59 6.03
N VAL A 45 -9.87 -2.30 6.98
CA VAL A 45 -9.91 -3.01 8.27
C VAL A 45 -10.95 -4.10 8.13
N ALA A 46 -10.49 -5.32 7.89
CA ALA A 46 -11.35 -6.47 7.57
C ALA A 46 -10.98 -7.63 8.49
N ASN A 47 -11.45 -7.56 9.75
CA ASN A 47 -11.12 -8.57 10.76
C ASN A 47 -11.14 -9.99 10.18
N PRO A 48 -10.05 -10.77 10.32
CA PRO A 48 -8.92 -10.60 11.24
C PRO A 48 -7.71 -9.86 10.69
N ILE A 49 -7.78 -9.27 9.49
CA ILE A 49 -6.63 -8.64 8.86
C ILE A 49 -6.88 -7.16 8.55
N ILE A 50 -5.78 -6.44 8.38
CA ILE A 50 -5.76 -5.10 7.81
C ILE A 50 -5.04 -5.20 6.47
N ILE A 51 -5.58 -4.53 5.46
CA ILE A 51 -5.09 -4.59 4.08
C ILE A 51 -4.65 -3.19 3.66
N PHE A 52 -3.47 -3.12 3.03
CA PHE A 52 -2.94 -1.86 2.48
C PHE A 52 -2.83 -2.03 0.98
N GLU A 53 -3.40 -1.10 0.21
CA GLU A 53 -3.30 -1.13 -1.26
C GLU A 53 -3.03 0.26 -1.82
N GLN A 54 -1.94 0.38 -2.59
CA GLN A 54 -1.56 1.62 -3.25
C GLN A 54 -1.41 1.35 -4.74
N TYR A 55 -2.22 2.03 -5.56
CA TYR A 55 -2.05 1.98 -7.01
C TYR A 55 -0.70 2.60 -7.37
N ILE A 56 0.07 1.92 -8.22
CA ILE A 56 1.39 2.38 -8.64
C ILE A 56 1.38 2.83 -10.09
N PHE A 57 1.08 1.92 -11.02
CA PHE A 57 1.01 2.27 -12.44
C PHE A 57 0.21 1.23 -13.23
N LYS A 58 -0.24 1.65 -14.42
CA LYS A 58 -0.94 0.77 -15.34
C LYS A 58 0.04 0.28 -16.41
N ILE A 59 0.01 -1.01 -16.70
CA ILE A 59 0.81 -1.61 -17.76
C ILE A 59 0.10 -1.35 -19.09
N LYS A 60 0.75 -0.61 -19.99
CA LYS A 60 0.17 -0.29 -21.29
C LYS A 60 0.31 -1.45 -22.27
N GLU A 61 1.48 -2.08 -22.29
CA GLU A 61 1.75 -3.22 -23.15
C GLU A 61 2.36 -4.35 -22.33
N PRO A 62 1.57 -5.37 -21.96
CA PRO A 62 2.07 -6.47 -21.16
C PRO A 62 3.20 -7.19 -21.88
N ASN A 63 4.30 -7.43 -21.18
CA ASN A 63 5.39 -8.22 -21.70
C ASN A 63 6.07 -8.97 -20.56
N HIS A 64 6.76 -10.02 -20.96
CA HIS A 64 7.45 -10.92 -20.06
C HIS A 64 8.45 -10.19 -19.14
N GLU A 65 9.19 -9.23 -19.68
CA GLU A 65 10.24 -8.55 -18.95
C GLU A 65 9.70 -7.69 -17.81
N ILE A 66 8.55 -7.05 -17.99
CA ILE A 66 7.92 -6.26 -16.94
C ILE A 66 7.56 -7.15 -15.75
N PHE A 67 6.88 -8.25 -16.01
CA PHE A 67 6.44 -9.17 -14.96
C PHE A 67 7.62 -9.81 -14.23
N LYS A 68 8.62 -10.23 -15.00
CA LYS A 68 9.85 -10.78 -14.42
C LYS A 68 10.54 -9.76 -13.51
N SER A 69 10.67 -8.53 -13.96
CA SER A 69 11.33 -7.48 -13.21
C SER A 69 10.59 -7.18 -11.91
N LEU A 70 9.25 -7.11 -11.95
CA LEU A 70 8.44 -6.86 -10.76
C LEU A 70 8.60 -7.99 -9.74
N LEU A 71 8.56 -9.23 -10.18
CA LEU A 71 8.73 -10.39 -9.31
C LEU A 71 10.13 -10.40 -8.68
N GLN A 72 11.15 -10.04 -9.45
CA GLN A 72 12.51 -9.96 -8.92
C GLN A 72 12.65 -8.86 -7.86
N LYS A 73 12.00 -7.72 -8.08
CA LYS A 73 12.04 -6.62 -7.10
C LYS A 73 11.32 -6.96 -5.82
N ASN A 74 10.28 -7.79 -5.89
CA ASN A 74 9.57 -8.24 -4.69
C ASN A 74 10.50 -8.93 -3.69
N ARG A 75 11.56 -9.54 -4.17
CA ARG A 75 12.54 -10.20 -3.33
C ARG A 75 13.20 -9.24 -2.33
N ASP A 76 13.34 -7.97 -2.71
CA ASP A 76 14.02 -6.96 -1.90
C ASP A 76 13.07 -6.14 -1.04
N ILE A 77 11.77 -6.31 -1.22
CA ILE A 77 10.76 -5.58 -0.43
C ILE A 77 10.53 -6.33 0.87
N ILE A 78 10.70 -5.64 1.99
CA ILE A 78 10.59 -6.26 3.32
C ILE A 78 9.12 -6.46 3.70
N HIS A 79 8.31 -5.41 3.53
CA HIS A 79 6.87 -5.46 3.84
C HIS A 79 6.09 -5.13 2.60
N GLY A 80 5.19 -6.02 2.21
CA GLY A 80 4.37 -5.85 1.03
C GLY A 80 5.03 -6.35 -0.24
N ALA A 81 4.36 -6.15 -1.36
CA ALA A 81 4.81 -6.65 -2.65
C ALA A 81 4.09 -5.90 -3.78
N PHE A 82 4.69 -5.93 -4.96
CA PHE A 82 3.98 -5.59 -6.18
C PHE A 82 3.03 -6.73 -6.52
N VAL A 83 1.77 -6.40 -6.75
CA VAL A 83 0.75 -7.36 -7.17
C VAL A 83 -0.04 -6.77 -8.34
N LEU A 84 -0.72 -7.63 -9.09
CA LEU A 84 -1.63 -7.18 -10.12
C LEU A 84 -3.05 -7.16 -9.57
N ASP A 85 -3.86 -6.21 -10.04
CA ASP A 85 -5.28 -6.23 -9.74
C ASP A 85 -5.99 -7.31 -10.58
N GLU A 86 -7.29 -7.44 -10.44
CA GLU A 86 -8.06 -8.46 -11.16
C GLU A 86 -7.96 -8.34 -12.67
N SER A 87 -7.79 -7.13 -13.20
CA SER A 87 -7.65 -6.93 -14.64
C SER A 87 -6.32 -7.44 -15.17
N GLY A 88 -5.32 -7.58 -14.31
CA GLY A 88 -3.96 -7.92 -14.72
C GLY A 88 -3.21 -6.77 -15.38
N GLU A 89 -3.81 -5.58 -15.39
CA GLU A 89 -3.24 -4.40 -16.05
C GLU A 89 -2.67 -3.37 -15.09
N ARG A 90 -3.14 -3.36 -13.84
CA ARG A 90 -2.70 -2.38 -12.84
C ARG A 90 -1.79 -3.03 -11.82
N VAL A 91 -0.65 -2.39 -11.61
CA VAL A 91 0.32 -2.81 -10.60
C VAL A 91 0.02 -2.03 -9.32
N ILE A 92 -0.11 -2.76 -8.24
CA ILE A 92 -0.47 -2.24 -6.91
C ILE A 92 0.58 -2.69 -5.91
N PHE A 93 0.94 -1.82 -4.97
CA PHE A 93 1.62 -2.26 -3.74
C PHE A 93 0.53 -2.82 -2.82
N ARG A 94 0.74 -4.01 -2.30
CA ARG A 94 -0.20 -4.62 -1.36
C ARG A 94 0.54 -5.22 -0.19
N ASP A 95 0.00 -5.04 1.02
CA ASP A 95 0.47 -5.70 2.23
C ASP A 95 -0.72 -6.02 3.11
N THR A 96 -0.56 -7.02 3.96
CA THR A 96 -1.58 -7.40 4.96
C THR A 96 -0.89 -7.67 6.29
N LEU A 97 -1.56 -7.30 7.37
CA LEU A 97 -1.11 -7.58 8.72
C LEU A 97 -2.28 -8.13 9.52
N GLN A 98 -1.99 -8.83 10.62
CA GLN A 98 -3.02 -9.25 11.54
C GLN A 98 -3.44 -8.08 12.40
N LEU A 99 -4.74 -7.95 12.64
CA LEU A 99 -5.27 -6.89 13.51
C LEU A 99 -5.04 -7.18 14.98
N GLU A 100 -5.14 -8.46 15.35
CA GLU A 100 -4.90 -8.84 16.74
C GLU A 100 -3.46 -8.51 17.11
N ASN A 101 -3.31 -7.77 18.22
CA ASN A 101 -2.01 -7.32 18.74
C ASN A 101 -1.21 -6.41 17.81
N LEU A 102 -1.86 -5.84 16.81
CA LEU A 102 -1.20 -4.87 15.92
C LEU A 102 -0.74 -3.65 16.73
N ASP A 103 0.54 -3.31 16.63
CA ASP A 103 1.08 -2.14 17.28
C ASP A 103 1.49 -1.07 16.27
N ALA A 104 1.82 0.12 16.79
CA ALA A 104 2.19 1.25 15.94
C ALA A 104 3.45 0.99 15.12
N ASN A 105 4.39 0.23 15.67
CA ASN A 105 5.65 -0.07 14.97
C ASN A 105 5.42 -0.97 13.77
N GLU A 106 4.58 -1.98 13.91
CA GLU A 106 4.24 -2.88 12.80
C GLU A 106 3.50 -2.12 11.70
N PHE A 107 2.56 -1.29 12.11
CA PHE A 107 1.80 -0.46 11.18
C PHE A 107 2.74 0.50 10.42
N GLU A 108 3.60 1.18 11.14
CA GLU A 108 4.55 2.13 10.55
C GLU A 108 5.54 1.43 9.60
N ALA A 109 5.95 0.19 9.93
CA ALA A 109 6.89 -0.55 9.11
C ALA A 109 6.37 -0.78 7.69
N THR A 110 5.08 -1.11 7.54
CA THR A 110 4.45 -1.26 6.22
C THR A 110 4.47 0.06 5.45
N LEU A 111 4.15 1.16 6.13
CA LEU A 111 4.10 2.47 5.49
C LEU A 111 5.50 2.96 5.09
N ASN A 112 6.49 2.69 5.92
CA ASN A 112 7.89 3.01 5.60
C ASN A 112 8.37 2.18 4.41
N SER A 113 7.98 0.92 4.31
CA SER A 113 8.32 0.06 3.18
C SER A 113 7.74 0.62 1.88
N LEU A 114 6.48 1.05 1.92
CA LEU A 114 5.83 1.69 0.76
C LEU A 114 6.57 2.97 0.35
N SER A 115 6.85 3.84 1.32
CA SER A 115 7.54 5.09 1.05
C SER A 115 8.92 4.86 0.41
N LEU A 116 9.66 3.89 0.95
CA LEU A 116 10.97 3.52 0.43
C LEU A 116 10.86 2.96 -0.99
N LEU A 117 9.89 2.11 -1.24
CA LEU A 117 9.64 1.54 -2.56
C LEU A 117 9.36 2.66 -3.57
N LEU A 118 8.50 3.59 -3.23
CA LEU A 118 8.16 4.71 -4.11
C LEU A 118 9.38 5.57 -4.42
N SER A 119 10.25 5.77 -3.44
CA SER A 119 11.48 6.55 -3.63
C SER A 119 12.54 5.80 -4.45
N GLU A 120 12.80 4.54 -4.11
CA GLU A 120 13.88 3.77 -4.75
C GLU A 120 13.56 3.35 -6.17
N TYR A 121 12.31 3.02 -6.45
CA TYR A 121 11.92 2.46 -7.73
C TYR A 121 11.16 3.44 -8.62
N SER A 122 11.12 4.73 -8.27
CA SER A 122 10.37 5.73 -9.03
C SER A 122 10.78 5.77 -10.52
N ASP A 123 12.08 5.73 -10.80
CA ASP A 123 12.56 5.74 -12.18
C ASP A 123 12.19 4.47 -12.93
N HIS A 124 12.29 3.32 -12.26
CA HIS A 124 11.90 2.03 -12.83
C HIS A 124 10.39 1.99 -13.09
N ILE A 125 9.59 2.53 -12.16
CA ILE A 125 8.13 2.60 -12.29
C ILE A 125 7.77 3.46 -13.50
N ILE A 126 8.42 4.59 -13.68
CA ILE A 126 8.21 5.47 -14.85
C ILE A 126 8.52 4.72 -16.13
N ASN A 127 9.63 3.99 -16.17
CA ASN A 127 10.01 3.21 -17.35
C ASN A 127 8.97 2.12 -17.66
N PHE A 128 8.51 1.40 -16.65
CA PHE A 128 7.51 0.36 -16.84
C PHE A 128 6.18 0.92 -17.34
N SER A 129 5.81 2.13 -16.93
CA SER A 129 4.55 2.73 -17.35
C SER A 129 4.53 3.18 -18.81
N LYS A 130 5.69 3.18 -19.47
CA LYS A 130 5.80 3.52 -20.89
C LYS A 130 5.54 2.32 -21.82
N TYR A 131 5.58 1.12 -21.27
CA TYR A 131 5.37 -0.10 -22.05
C TYR A 131 3.93 -0.55 -22.10
#